data_ed6cc4e7f229f021217a777f8709cea6
#
_entry.id   ed6cc4e7f229f021217a777f8709cea6
#
_cell.length_a   1.000
_cell.length_b   1.000
_cell.length_c   1.000
_cell.angle_alpha   90.00
_cell.angle_beta   90.00
_cell.angle_gamma   90.00
#
_symmetry.space_group_name_H-M   'P 1'
#
loop_
_entity.id
_entity.type
_entity.pdbx_description
1 polymer ?
#
loop_
_entity_poly.entity_id
_entity_poly.type
_entity_poly.pdbx_seq_one_letter_code
_entity_poly.pdbx_strand_id
1 'polypeptide(L)'
;MRAGTRLAALSAAVLSLCLLTSAPAQTSGATQPRPVDPKALKQVGEIVVHLLEELYVSPEDGRRIAAQVRARFAAGAYDKLSDPLLFAEALTRDLREMGKDKHLYVRYDPSSAGTPFVTPDAWDRERQRNREARRRERAGGRSDAMEPDARQAESLRRANNYFRRVERLDGNVGYVDLGGFAPGRAARETAAAAMAFLANADAVIIDLRRCPGGAGDMVEFLSSYFFTPEPRVLLNMYFRPTDTTVPSATLADVPGRRMPSTDLYVLTSGTTASACEAFPYGLQQYGRARVVGEPSAGAGYANSLELIGGGFTLSVSVGRPAHPRTGKGWEGVGVQPDTRVSADKALAAAHAEALRKLATSATDETRRRELNNLASTLEATLAPANDSRGAQVAPDSTASLQGYVGKYGENKTITVRDGGLFYQRLGGRGAPMQRVAQDAYTLNGGDARITFVRDAAGAVVEMLIDWNDGHKDRLKREPLPAQP
;
A
#
# COMPACT_ATOMS: atom_id res chain seq x y z
N MET A 1 -8.27 -6.43 -51.12
CA MET A 1 -8.95 -5.18 -50.79
C MET A 1 -10.19 -5.47 -49.95
N ARG A 2 -10.14 -5.22 -48.69
CA ARG A 2 -11.25 -4.83 -47.78
C ARG A 2 -10.66 -4.80 -46.38
N ALA A 3 -10.39 -3.58 -45.89
CA ALA A 3 -9.96 -3.29 -44.55
C ALA A 3 -11.14 -3.53 -43.58
N GLY A 4 -10.95 -4.40 -42.62
CA GLY A 4 -11.87 -4.63 -41.50
C GLY A 4 -11.28 -4.07 -40.25
N THR A 5 -11.75 -2.89 -39.84
CA THR A 5 -11.43 -2.23 -38.60
C THR A 5 -12.00 -3.05 -37.43
N ARG A 6 -11.14 -3.67 -36.64
CA ARG A 6 -11.53 -4.33 -35.40
C ARG A 6 -11.44 -3.29 -34.28
N LEU A 7 -12.59 -2.85 -33.78
CA LEU A 7 -12.68 -2.17 -32.48
C LEU A 7 -12.34 -3.21 -31.40
N ALA A 8 -11.23 -3.01 -30.73
CA ALA A 8 -10.88 -3.75 -29.51
C ALA A 8 -11.69 -3.16 -28.34
N ALA A 9 -12.58 -3.97 -27.76
CA ALA A 9 -13.27 -3.63 -26.52
C ALA A 9 -12.27 -3.74 -25.37
N LEU A 10 -11.91 -2.59 -24.76
CA LEU A 10 -11.13 -2.52 -23.53
C LEU A 10 -12.00 -2.96 -22.36
N SER A 11 -11.71 -4.14 -21.82
CA SER A 11 -12.14 -4.52 -20.46
C SER A 11 -10.95 -4.35 -19.55
N ALA A 12 -10.82 -3.17 -18.95
CA ALA A 12 -9.76 -2.86 -17.99
C ALA A 12 -10.17 -3.30 -16.58
N ALA A 13 -9.73 -4.49 -16.16
CA ALA A 13 -9.59 -4.78 -14.74
C ALA A 13 -8.27 -4.15 -14.27
N VAL A 14 -8.32 -2.90 -13.79
CA VAL A 14 -7.12 -2.16 -13.37
C VAL A 14 -6.87 -2.42 -11.90
N LEU A 15 -5.82 -3.17 -11.60
CA LEU A 15 -5.22 -3.19 -10.26
C LEU A 15 -4.59 -1.81 -10.03
N SER A 16 -5.18 -1.01 -9.16
CA SER A 16 -4.72 0.36 -8.90
C SER A 16 -3.56 0.36 -7.93
N LEU A 17 -2.39 0.58 -8.49
CA LEU A 17 -1.18 0.88 -7.78
C LEU A 17 -1.14 2.39 -7.53
N CYS A 18 -1.19 2.82 -6.28
CA CYS A 18 -0.97 4.22 -5.91
C CYS A 18 0.50 4.58 -6.14
N LEU A 19 0.84 5.10 -7.31
CA LEU A 19 2.12 5.72 -7.57
C LEU A 19 2.04 7.22 -7.29
N LEU A 20 2.77 7.66 -6.29
CA LEU A 20 3.22 9.04 -6.18
C LEU A 20 4.45 9.19 -7.07
N THR A 21 4.25 9.61 -8.33
CA THR A 21 5.36 10.04 -9.18
C THR A 21 5.56 11.53 -9.02
N SER A 22 6.71 11.94 -8.50
CA SER A 22 7.23 13.29 -8.66
C SER A 22 7.86 13.40 -10.06
N ALA A 23 7.08 13.89 -11.05
CA ALA A 23 7.64 14.42 -12.27
C ALA A 23 7.94 15.92 -12.07
N PRO A 24 9.01 16.48 -12.68
CA PRO A 24 9.24 17.93 -12.64
C PRO A 24 8.06 18.64 -13.32
N ALA A 25 7.50 19.62 -12.62
CA ALA A 25 6.36 20.40 -13.06
C ALA A 25 6.72 21.19 -14.32
N GLN A 26 6.17 20.77 -15.46
CA GLN A 26 5.82 21.76 -16.46
C GLN A 26 4.59 22.48 -15.90
N THR A 27 4.68 23.79 -15.78
CA THR A 27 3.62 24.70 -15.39
C THR A 27 2.54 24.74 -16.47
N SER A 28 1.68 23.73 -16.48
CA SER A 28 0.34 23.82 -17.02
C SER A 28 -0.55 24.21 -15.85
N GLY A 29 -1.17 25.38 -15.92
CA GLY A 29 -2.04 25.88 -14.86
C GLY A 29 -2.99 24.79 -14.37
N ALA A 30 -2.89 24.44 -13.10
CA ALA A 30 -3.80 23.52 -12.45
C ALA A 30 -5.19 24.13 -12.54
N THR A 31 -5.97 23.68 -13.52
CA THR A 31 -7.38 24.04 -13.65
C THR A 31 -8.05 23.53 -12.37
N GLN A 32 -8.54 24.43 -11.54
CA GLN A 32 -9.34 24.03 -10.37
C GLN A 32 -10.47 23.13 -10.88
N PRO A 33 -10.74 22.01 -10.19
CA PRO A 33 -11.81 21.12 -10.60
C PRO A 33 -13.12 21.91 -10.64
N ARG A 34 -13.85 21.77 -11.74
CA ARG A 34 -15.13 22.46 -11.89
C ARG A 34 -16.10 21.93 -10.83
N PRO A 35 -16.89 22.82 -10.20
CA PRO A 35 -17.93 22.41 -9.27
C PRO A 35 -18.84 21.35 -9.91
N VAL A 36 -19.18 20.32 -9.17
CA VAL A 36 -20.08 19.25 -9.62
C VAL A 36 -21.50 19.60 -9.20
N ASP A 37 -22.46 19.41 -10.13
CA ASP A 37 -23.88 19.60 -9.87
C ASP A 37 -24.36 18.66 -8.75
N PRO A 38 -25.16 19.12 -7.78
CA PRO A 38 -25.76 18.26 -6.75
C PRO A 38 -26.52 17.04 -7.29
N LYS A 39 -27.11 17.15 -8.50
CA LYS A 39 -27.69 15.98 -9.18
C LYS A 39 -26.66 14.91 -9.53
N ALA A 40 -25.50 15.32 -10.02
CA ALA A 40 -24.42 14.41 -10.36
C ALA A 40 -23.88 13.71 -9.10
N LEU A 41 -23.78 14.39 -7.96
CA LEU A 41 -23.40 13.77 -6.69
C LEU A 41 -24.40 12.71 -6.21
N LYS A 42 -25.71 12.94 -6.43
CA LYS A 42 -26.75 11.93 -6.15
C LYS A 42 -26.61 10.71 -7.06
N GLN A 43 -26.31 10.90 -8.35
CA GLN A 43 -26.05 9.79 -9.28
C GLN A 43 -24.83 8.97 -8.83
N VAL A 44 -23.76 9.62 -8.34
CA VAL A 44 -22.64 8.91 -7.72
C VAL A 44 -23.10 8.07 -6.53
N GLY A 45 -23.95 8.64 -5.66
CA GLY A 45 -24.52 7.91 -4.51
C GLY A 45 -25.33 6.68 -4.91
N GLU A 46 -26.20 6.82 -5.91
CA GLU A 46 -27.06 5.75 -6.42
C GLU A 46 -26.25 4.57 -6.97
N ILE A 47 -25.26 4.85 -7.82
CA ILE A 47 -24.40 3.77 -8.37
C ILE A 47 -23.48 3.17 -7.31
N VAL A 48 -22.93 3.95 -6.36
CA VAL A 48 -22.13 3.42 -5.25
C VAL A 48 -22.95 2.44 -4.42
N VAL A 49 -24.17 2.80 -4.08
CA VAL A 49 -25.11 1.93 -3.35
C VAL A 49 -25.36 0.63 -4.10
N HIS A 50 -25.68 0.71 -5.40
CA HIS A 50 -25.91 -0.46 -6.25
C HIS A 50 -24.68 -1.38 -6.30
N LEU A 51 -23.48 -0.80 -6.52
CA LEU A 51 -22.23 -1.56 -6.59
C LEU A 51 -21.89 -2.24 -5.26
N LEU A 52 -22.18 -1.61 -4.12
CA LEU A 52 -22.00 -2.23 -2.81
C LEU A 52 -22.91 -3.45 -2.62
N GLU A 53 -24.19 -3.33 -3.00
CA GLU A 53 -25.16 -4.44 -2.90
C GLU A 53 -24.79 -5.60 -3.83
N GLU A 54 -24.29 -5.31 -5.04
CA GLU A 54 -23.98 -6.32 -6.04
C GLU A 54 -22.60 -6.96 -5.92
N LEU A 55 -21.60 -6.22 -5.47
CA LEU A 55 -20.20 -6.63 -5.57
C LEU A 55 -19.52 -6.89 -4.25
N TYR A 56 -19.92 -6.19 -3.17
CA TYR A 56 -19.16 -6.27 -1.92
C TYR A 56 -19.05 -7.71 -1.43
N VAL A 57 -17.85 -8.15 -1.07
CA VAL A 57 -17.48 -9.55 -0.81
C VAL A 57 -18.39 -10.29 0.19
N SER A 58 -18.91 -9.58 1.19
CA SER A 58 -19.98 -10.03 2.10
C SER A 58 -21.31 -9.40 1.66
N PRO A 59 -22.28 -10.18 1.14
CA PRO A 59 -23.60 -9.64 0.74
C PRO A 59 -24.34 -8.92 1.86
N GLU A 60 -24.21 -9.40 3.08
CA GLU A 60 -24.83 -8.80 4.25
C GLU A 60 -24.24 -7.43 4.57
N ASP A 61 -22.90 -7.36 4.66
CA ASP A 61 -22.20 -6.10 4.88
C ASP A 61 -22.41 -5.11 3.73
N GLY A 62 -22.42 -5.60 2.49
CA GLY A 62 -22.71 -4.78 1.31
C GLY A 62 -24.04 -4.06 1.42
N ARG A 63 -25.12 -4.79 1.78
CA ARG A 63 -26.45 -4.21 2.02
C ARG A 63 -26.47 -3.24 3.20
N ARG A 64 -25.78 -3.59 4.29
CA ARG A 64 -25.67 -2.75 5.49
C ARG A 64 -24.97 -1.42 5.19
N ILE A 65 -23.83 -1.46 4.51
CA ILE A 65 -23.07 -0.26 4.10
C ILE A 65 -23.90 0.57 3.12
N ALA A 66 -24.52 -0.05 2.11
CA ALA A 66 -25.38 0.60 1.14
C ALA A 66 -26.55 1.36 1.79
N ALA A 67 -27.21 0.74 2.79
CA ALA A 67 -28.28 1.40 3.55
C ALA A 67 -27.78 2.64 4.31
N GLN A 68 -26.58 2.56 4.93
CA GLN A 68 -25.98 3.69 5.62
C GLN A 68 -25.59 4.82 4.65
N VAL A 69 -25.05 4.50 3.47
CA VAL A 69 -24.77 5.49 2.40
C VAL A 69 -26.05 6.17 1.95
N ARG A 70 -27.15 5.42 1.69
CA ARG A 70 -28.45 6.02 1.36
C ARG A 70 -28.92 7.00 2.44
N ALA A 71 -28.82 6.61 3.72
CA ALA A 71 -29.22 7.47 4.84
C ALA A 71 -28.38 8.76 4.90
N ARG A 72 -27.07 8.70 4.63
CA ARG A 72 -26.20 9.90 4.57
C ARG A 72 -26.63 10.85 3.44
N PHE A 73 -26.91 10.33 2.25
CA PHE A 73 -27.42 11.14 1.13
C PHE A 73 -28.80 11.73 1.44
N ALA A 74 -29.72 10.95 2.00
CA ALA A 74 -31.05 11.43 2.40
C ALA A 74 -31.00 12.52 3.49
N ALA A 75 -30.02 12.47 4.37
CA ALA A 75 -29.77 13.48 5.40
C ALA A 75 -29.06 14.74 4.86
N GLY A 76 -28.72 14.81 3.58
CA GLY A 76 -28.03 15.95 2.97
C GLY A 76 -26.57 16.09 3.38
N ALA A 77 -25.92 15.01 3.83
CA ALA A 77 -24.55 15.05 4.35
C ALA A 77 -23.53 15.58 3.33
N TYR A 78 -23.82 15.49 2.04
CA TYR A 78 -22.94 15.89 0.95
C TYR A 78 -23.46 17.11 0.14
N ASP A 79 -24.61 17.67 0.47
CA ASP A 79 -25.29 18.71 -0.34
C ASP A 79 -24.47 20.00 -0.48
N LYS A 80 -23.58 20.29 0.48
CA LYS A 80 -22.72 21.47 0.47
C LYS A 80 -21.35 21.23 -0.18
N LEU A 81 -21.07 20.01 -0.65
CA LEU A 81 -19.79 19.64 -1.24
C LEU A 81 -19.87 19.75 -2.77
N SER A 82 -19.56 20.93 -3.32
CA SER A 82 -19.50 21.14 -4.77
C SER A 82 -18.13 20.77 -5.38
N ASP A 83 -17.05 20.72 -4.56
CA ASP A 83 -15.73 20.27 -5.00
C ASP A 83 -15.71 18.73 -5.08
N PRO A 84 -15.45 18.16 -6.28
CA PRO A 84 -15.48 16.71 -6.48
C PRO A 84 -14.39 15.95 -5.69
N LEU A 85 -13.25 16.59 -5.40
CA LEU A 85 -12.19 15.98 -4.58
C LEU A 85 -12.64 15.90 -3.13
N LEU A 86 -13.17 16.99 -2.56
CA LEU A 86 -13.69 17.00 -1.19
C LEU A 86 -14.88 16.05 -1.02
N PHE A 87 -15.74 15.93 -2.03
CA PHE A 87 -16.82 14.96 -2.03
C PHE A 87 -16.29 13.52 -2.02
N ALA A 88 -15.34 13.19 -2.91
CA ALA A 88 -14.74 11.86 -2.97
C ALA A 88 -14.03 11.49 -1.64
N GLU A 89 -13.35 12.44 -1.01
CA GLU A 89 -12.74 12.25 0.31
C GLU A 89 -13.78 12.01 1.41
N ALA A 90 -14.84 12.81 1.46
CA ALA A 90 -15.90 12.66 2.46
C ALA A 90 -16.61 11.31 2.32
N LEU A 91 -16.99 10.93 1.10
CA LEU A 91 -17.62 9.63 0.85
C LEU A 91 -16.66 8.47 1.15
N THR A 92 -15.38 8.59 0.82
CA THR A 92 -14.36 7.59 1.16
C THR A 92 -14.23 7.40 2.66
N ARG A 93 -14.19 8.48 3.43
CA ARG A 93 -14.13 8.41 4.89
C ARG A 93 -15.33 7.66 5.46
N ASP A 94 -16.54 8.03 5.01
CA ASP A 94 -17.77 7.41 5.47
C ASP A 94 -17.84 5.92 5.09
N LEU A 95 -17.48 5.55 3.85
CA LEU A 95 -17.42 4.16 3.40
C LEU A 95 -16.45 3.31 4.25
N ARG A 96 -15.27 3.85 4.57
CA ARG A 96 -14.29 3.16 5.41
C ARG A 96 -14.73 3.03 6.86
N GLU A 97 -15.40 4.04 7.38
CA GLU A 97 -15.97 3.99 8.73
C GLU A 97 -17.07 2.92 8.83
N MET A 98 -17.97 2.87 7.84
CA MET A 98 -19.08 1.91 7.79
C MET A 98 -18.62 0.47 7.54
N GLY A 99 -17.65 0.30 6.65
CA GLY A 99 -17.16 -1.02 6.21
C GLY A 99 -16.00 -1.56 7.04
N LYS A 100 -15.27 -0.72 7.77
CA LYS A 100 -13.97 -1.04 8.37
C LYS A 100 -12.97 -1.64 7.37
N ASP A 101 -13.12 -1.29 6.10
CA ASP A 101 -12.44 -1.84 4.94
C ASP A 101 -11.60 -0.76 4.26
N LYS A 102 -10.28 -0.97 4.21
CA LYS A 102 -9.33 -0.01 3.64
C LYS A 102 -9.37 0.04 2.11
N HIS A 103 -9.92 -0.97 1.46
CA HIS A 103 -10.11 -1.01 0.01
C HIS A 103 -11.37 -0.29 -0.47
N LEU A 104 -12.28 0.09 0.44
CA LEU A 104 -13.42 0.93 0.10
C LEU A 104 -12.99 2.40 -0.02
N TYR A 105 -13.05 2.94 -1.24
CA TYR A 105 -12.82 4.36 -1.48
C TYR A 105 -13.43 4.82 -2.81
N VAL A 106 -13.73 6.10 -2.90
CA VAL A 106 -14.06 6.79 -4.14
C VAL A 106 -12.91 7.72 -4.51
N ARG A 107 -12.52 7.70 -5.77
CA ARG A 107 -11.48 8.59 -6.32
C ARG A 107 -12.08 9.43 -7.43
N TYR A 108 -11.61 10.68 -7.52
CA TYR A 108 -11.91 11.58 -8.62
C TYR A 108 -10.66 11.83 -9.46
N ASP A 109 -10.80 11.72 -10.77
CA ASP A 109 -9.77 12.04 -11.76
C ASP A 109 -10.32 13.14 -12.71
N PRO A 110 -9.77 14.37 -12.64
CA PRO A 110 -10.20 15.47 -13.52
C PRO A 110 -10.05 15.16 -15.00
N SER A 111 -9.10 14.31 -15.40
CA SER A 111 -8.88 13.97 -16.81
C SER A 111 -10.02 13.15 -17.42
N SER A 112 -10.81 12.47 -16.58
CA SER A 112 -11.97 11.67 -16.97
C SER A 112 -13.32 12.31 -16.58
N ALA A 113 -13.33 13.60 -16.18
CA ALA A 113 -14.54 14.31 -15.76
C ALA A 113 -15.65 14.38 -16.85
N GLY A 114 -15.28 14.27 -18.12
CA GLY A 114 -16.22 14.24 -19.24
C GLY A 114 -16.89 12.88 -19.50
N THR A 115 -16.56 11.84 -18.74
CA THR A 115 -17.18 10.51 -18.93
C THR A 115 -18.65 10.53 -18.49
N PRO A 116 -19.58 9.91 -19.26
CA PRO A 116 -20.97 9.79 -18.84
C PRO A 116 -21.12 9.04 -17.51
N PHE A 117 -22.08 9.43 -16.70
CA PHE A 117 -22.44 8.68 -15.51
C PHE A 117 -23.04 7.32 -15.87
N VAL A 118 -22.62 6.29 -15.19
CA VAL A 118 -23.14 4.93 -15.34
C VAL A 118 -24.39 4.80 -14.48
N THR A 119 -25.49 4.32 -15.05
CA THR A 119 -26.69 3.97 -14.29
C THR A 119 -26.62 2.50 -13.83
N PRO A 120 -27.33 2.11 -12.74
CA PRO A 120 -27.44 0.72 -12.32
C PRO A 120 -27.79 -0.23 -13.46
N ASP A 121 -28.84 0.06 -14.23
CA ASP A 121 -29.27 -0.77 -15.37
C ASP A 121 -28.21 -0.87 -16.48
N ALA A 122 -27.47 0.21 -16.77
CA ALA A 122 -26.41 0.18 -17.77
C ALA A 122 -25.24 -0.67 -17.30
N TRP A 123 -24.89 -0.59 -16.02
CA TRP A 123 -23.84 -1.40 -15.40
C TRP A 123 -24.22 -2.90 -15.41
N ASP A 124 -25.46 -3.24 -15.03
CA ASP A 124 -25.94 -4.63 -15.05
C ASP A 124 -25.89 -5.24 -16.45
N ARG A 125 -26.32 -4.50 -17.47
CA ARG A 125 -26.22 -4.97 -18.86
C ARG A 125 -24.78 -5.19 -19.32
N GLU A 126 -23.88 -4.27 -18.96
CA GLU A 126 -22.45 -4.40 -19.29
C GLU A 126 -21.80 -5.58 -18.58
N ARG A 127 -22.11 -5.75 -17.30
CA ARG A 127 -21.64 -6.88 -16.50
C ARG A 127 -22.11 -8.22 -17.08
N GLN A 128 -23.34 -8.32 -17.51
CA GLN A 128 -23.87 -9.54 -18.13
C GLN A 128 -23.12 -9.86 -19.43
N ARG A 129 -22.93 -8.86 -20.31
CA ARG A 129 -22.14 -9.00 -21.54
C ARG A 129 -20.70 -9.50 -21.25
N ASN A 130 -20.06 -8.90 -20.25
CA ASN A 130 -18.70 -9.26 -19.85
C ASN A 130 -18.60 -10.68 -19.26
N ARG A 131 -19.62 -11.12 -18.49
CA ARG A 131 -19.71 -12.50 -17.99
C ARG A 131 -19.80 -13.52 -19.14
N GLU A 132 -20.62 -13.24 -20.14
CA GLU A 132 -20.76 -14.10 -21.30
C GLU A 132 -19.48 -14.16 -22.14
N ALA A 133 -18.82 -13.01 -22.35
CA ALA A 133 -17.52 -12.94 -23.05
C ALA A 133 -16.45 -13.77 -22.33
N ARG A 134 -16.31 -13.60 -21.01
CA ARG A 134 -15.34 -14.37 -20.19
C ARG A 134 -15.65 -15.87 -20.15
N ARG A 135 -16.92 -16.28 -20.20
CA ARG A 135 -17.27 -17.70 -20.33
C ARG A 135 -16.75 -18.30 -21.64
N ARG A 136 -16.82 -17.53 -22.75
CA ARG A 136 -16.31 -17.94 -24.06
C ARG A 136 -14.77 -18.00 -24.06
N GLU A 137 -14.08 -17.03 -23.45
CA GLU A 137 -12.63 -17.01 -23.34
C GLU A 137 -12.06 -18.15 -22.49
N ARG A 138 -12.70 -18.46 -21.36
CA ARG A 138 -12.30 -19.60 -20.50
C ARG A 138 -12.44 -20.96 -21.19
N ALA A 139 -13.41 -21.09 -22.07
CA ALA A 139 -13.53 -22.28 -22.91
C ALA A 139 -12.37 -22.41 -23.92
N GLY A 140 -11.62 -21.33 -24.19
CA GLY A 140 -10.47 -21.27 -25.07
C GLY A 140 -9.09 -21.43 -24.40
N GLY A 141 -9.01 -21.60 -23.07
CA GLY A 141 -7.81 -22.08 -22.36
C GLY A 141 -6.64 -21.11 -22.23
N ARG A 142 -6.85 -19.79 -22.05
CA ARG A 142 -5.77 -18.83 -21.78
C ARG A 142 -6.02 -18.04 -20.50
N SER A 143 -5.17 -18.29 -19.51
CA SER A 143 -4.93 -17.38 -18.38
C SER A 143 -3.54 -16.77 -18.59
N ASP A 144 -3.45 -15.71 -19.37
CA ASP A 144 -2.21 -14.95 -19.49
C ASP A 144 -2.10 -14.03 -18.26
N ALA A 145 -0.91 -13.98 -17.64
CA ALA A 145 -0.60 -12.98 -16.61
C ALA A 145 -0.91 -11.59 -17.19
N MET A 146 -1.54 -10.73 -16.37
CA MET A 146 -1.95 -9.39 -16.81
C MET A 146 -0.70 -8.55 -17.11
N GLU A 147 -0.47 -8.29 -18.40
CA GLU A 147 0.60 -7.38 -18.80
C GLU A 147 0.18 -5.92 -18.58
N PRO A 148 1.07 -5.08 -18.06
CA PRO A 148 0.79 -3.66 -17.88
C PRO A 148 0.64 -2.94 -19.22
N ASP A 149 -0.20 -1.91 -19.29
CA ASP A 149 -0.25 -1.03 -20.46
C ASP A 149 1.09 -0.27 -20.64
N ALA A 150 1.27 0.37 -21.80
CA ALA A 150 2.54 1.02 -22.15
C ALA A 150 2.96 2.12 -21.16
N ARG A 151 2.00 2.89 -20.60
CA ARG A 151 2.28 3.94 -19.62
C ARG A 151 2.67 3.33 -18.27
N GLN A 152 1.96 2.32 -17.84
CA GLN A 152 2.25 1.59 -16.61
C GLN A 152 3.59 0.84 -16.74
N ALA A 153 3.86 0.19 -17.87
CA ALA A 153 5.13 -0.48 -18.14
C ALA A 153 6.32 0.48 -18.07
N GLU A 154 6.22 1.68 -18.65
CA GLU A 154 7.27 2.69 -18.56
C GLU A 154 7.47 3.20 -17.13
N SER A 155 6.39 3.40 -16.37
CA SER A 155 6.47 3.77 -14.96
C SER A 155 7.17 2.70 -14.13
N LEU A 156 6.78 1.42 -14.33
CA LEU A 156 7.40 0.28 -13.65
C LEU A 156 8.88 0.13 -14.01
N ARG A 157 9.24 0.33 -15.30
CA ARG A 157 10.63 0.31 -15.76
C ARG A 157 11.47 1.35 -15.02
N ARG A 158 10.99 2.59 -14.90
CA ARG A 158 11.69 3.68 -14.18
C ARG A 158 11.83 3.39 -12.69
N ALA A 159 10.86 2.70 -12.09
CA ALA A 159 10.88 2.25 -10.71
C ALA A 159 11.63 0.94 -10.50
N ASN A 160 12.34 0.42 -11.53
CA ASN A 160 12.98 -0.90 -11.52
C ASN A 160 12.04 -2.00 -11.00
N ASN A 161 10.77 -2.00 -11.45
CA ASN A 161 9.72 -2.94 -11.02
C ASN A 161 9.58 -3.05 -9.49
N TYR A 162 9.83 -1.93 -8.79
CA TYR A 162 9.84 -1.77 -7.32
C TYR A 162 10.94 -2.51 -6.56
N PHE A 163 11.92 -3.12 -7.21
CA PHE A 163 13.13 -3.62 -6.58
C PHE A 163 14.07 -2.45 -6.32
N ARG A 164 14.03 -1.88 -5.11
CA ARG A 164 14.79 -0.68 -4.75
C ARG A 164 16.24 -0.99 -4.43
N ARG A 165 16.48 -2.14 -3.79
CA ARG A 165 17.81 -2.56 -3.33
C ARG A 165 17.87 -4.08 -3.25
N VAL A 166 18.99 -4.64 -3.73
CA VAL A 166 19.35 -6.05 -3.55
C VAL A 166 20.79 -6.08 -3.13
N GLU A 167 21.11 -6.70 -2.00
CA GLU A 167 22.47 -6.74 -1.49
C GLU A 167 22.75 -7.95 -0.62
N ARG A 168 24.01 -8.16 -0.30
CA ARG A 168 24.49 -9.12 0.69
C ARG A 168 24.97 -8.37 1.92
N LEU A 169 24.29 -8.55 3.04
CA LEU A 169 24.66 -8.04 4.35
C LEU A 169 25.75 -8.91 4.97
N ASP A 170 26.35 -8.42 6.06
CA ASP A 170 27.34 -9.16 6.84
C ASP A 170 26.79 -10.52 7.30
N GLY A 171 27.68 -11.50 7.42
CA GLY A 171 27.29 -12.86 7.78
C GLY A 171 26.68 -13.67 6.65
N ASN A 172 26.77 -13.21 5.39
CA ASN A 172 26.18 -13.81 4.20
C ASN A 172 24.64 -13.84 4.22
N VAL A 173 24.03 -12.77 4.72
CA VAL A 173 22.58 -12.60 4.72
C VAL A 173 22.15 -11.80 3.50
N GLY A 174 21.29 -12.36 2.66
CA GLY A 174 20.72 -11.68 1.51
C GLY A 174 19.64 -10.68 1.93
N TYR A 175 19.53 -9.54 1.25
CA TYR A 175 18.53 -8.52 1.53
C TYR A 175 17.89 -7.99 0.26
N VAL A 176 16.57 -7.82 0.27
CA VAL A 176 15.79 -7.17 -0.79
C VAL A 176 14.88 -6.11 -0.18
N ASP A 177 14.97 -4.87 -0.64
CA ASP A 177 13.97 -3.82 -0.41
C ASP A 177 13.00 -3.81 -1.59
N LEU A 178 11.77 -4.28 -1.35
CA LEU A 178 10.73 -4.42 -2.36
C LEU A 178 9.57 -3.46 -2.07
N GLY A 179 9.40 -2.47 -2.93
CA GLY A 179 8.39 -1.43 -2.78
C GLY A 179 7.01 -1.77 -3.33
N GLY A 180 6.82 -2.94 -3.95
CA GLY A 180 5.55 -3.39 -4.52
C GLY A 180 5.71 -4.68 -5.31
N PHE A 181 4.63 -5.40 -5.52
CA PHE A 181 4.58 -6.60 -6.37
C PHE A 181 4.12 -6.18 -7.78
N ALA A 182 5.09 -5.82 -8.64
CA ALA A 182 4.80 -5.37 -9.99
C ALA A 182 4.27 -6.51 -10.87
N PRO A 183 3.26 -6.27 -11.74
CA PRO A 183 2.76 -7.26 -12.68
C PRO A 183 3.65 -7.39 -13.92
N GLY A 184 3.46 -8.47 -14.68
CA GLY A 184 3.98 -8.64 -16.01
C GLY A 184 5.35 -9.32 -16.08
N ARG A 185 5.72 -9.65 -17.31
CA ARG A 185 6.93 -10.43 -17.62
C ARG A 185 8.22 -9.70 -17.19
N ALA A 186 8.35 -8.40 -17.50
CA ALA A 186 9.54 -7.63 -17.15
C ALA A 186 9.80 -7.57 -15.64
N ALA A 187 8.72 -7.52 -14.84
CA ALA A 187 8.83 -7.57 -13.38
C ALA A 187 9.30 -8.94 -12.87
N ARG A 188 8.83 -10.04 -13.49
CA ARG A 188 9.30 -11.40 -13.18
C ARG A 188 10.78 -11.60 -13.56
N GLU A 189 11.24 -11.02 -14.67
CA GLU A 189 12.65 -11.04 -15.07
C GLU A 189 13.53 -10.31 -14.03
N THR A 190 13.10 -9.13 -13.55
CA THR A 190 13.79 -8.40 -12.48
C THR A 190 13.80 -9.19 -11.18
N ALA A 191 12.68 -9.80 -10.80
CA ALA A 191 12.57 -10.64 -9.62
C ALA A 191 13.50 -11.87 -9.70
N ALA A 192 13.55 -12.54 -10.85
CA ALA A 192 14.45 -13.68 -11.08
C ALA A 192 15.92 -13.28 -10.92
N ALA A 193 16.33 -12.12 -11.45
CA ALA A 193 17.68 -11.60 -11.30
C ALA A 193 18.02 -11.31 -9.82
N ALA A 194 17.08 -10.72 -9.07
CA ALA A 194 17.24 -10.50 -7.63
C ALA A 194 17.38 -11.82 -6.86
N MET A 195 16.55 -12.81 -7.15
CA MET A 195 16.64 -14.13 -6.51
C MET A 195 17.91 -14.87 -6.89
N ALA A 196 18.39 -14.75 -8.14
CA ALA A 196 19.66 -15.32 -8.56
C ALA A 196 20.86 -14.71 -7.81
N PHE A 197 20.84 -13.39 -7.56
CA PHE A 197 21.86 -12.71 -6.75
C PHE A 197 21.90 -13.26 -5.31
N LEU A 198 20.74 -13.60 -4.75
CA LEU A 198 20.61 -14.09 -3.37
C LEU A 198 20.78 -15.61 -3.23
N ALA A 199 20.89 -16.35 -4.31
CA ALA A 199 20.82 -17.82 -4.31
C ALA A 199 21.92 -18.51 -3.46
N ASN A 200 23.00 -17.80 -3.13
CA ASN A 200 24.11 -18.29 -2.28
C ASN A 200 24.10 -17.67 -0.87
N ALA A 201 23.05 -16.94 -0.49
CA ALA A 201 22.90 -16.44 0.87
C ALA A 201 22.52 -17.56 1.84
N ASP A 202 23.03 -17.49 3.08
CA ASP A 202 22.74 -18.44 4.14
C ASP A 202 21.36 -18.16 4.79
N ALA A 203 20.90 -16.91 4.76
CA ALA A 203 19.55 -16.46 5.12
C ALA A 203 19.13 -15.32 4.20
N VAL A 204 17.81 -15.06 4.07
CA VAL A 204 17.27 -13.99 3.23
C VAL A 204 16.30 -13.13 4.04
N ILE A 205 16.43 -11.81 3.90
CA ILE A 205 15.51 -10.81 4.43
C ILE A 205 14.81 -10.11 3.27
N ILE A 206 13.47 -10.17 3.23
CA ILE A 206 12.65 -9.41 2.28
C ILE A 206 11.95 -8.28 3.02
N ASP A 207 12.28 -7.05 2.67
CA ASP A 207 11.77 -5.85 3.32
C ASP A 207 10.52 -5.33 2.59
N LEU A 208 9.37 -5.50 3.22
CA LEU A 208 8.07 -5.04 2.74
C LEU A 208 7.51 -3.88 3.58
N ARG A 209 8.32 -3.27 4.44
CA ARG A 209 7.86 -2.18 5.33
C ARG A 209 7.26 -0.99 4.57
N ARG A 210 7.63 -0.80 3.28
CA ARG A 210 7.17 0.29 2.42
C ARG A 210 6.43 -0.22 1.18
N CYS A 211 5.72 -1.33 1.32
CA CYS A 211 5.09 -2.06 0.23
C CYS A 211 3.55 -2.00 0.36
N PRO A 212 2.85 -1.14 -0.42
CA PRO A 212 1.40 -0.97 -0.31
C PRO A 212 0.58 -2.04 -1.04
N GLY A 213 1.23 -2.98 -1.74
CA GLY A 213 0.52 -4.02 -2.47
C GLY A 213 1.08 -4.35 -3.85
N GLY A 214 0.22 -4.82 -4.74
CA GLY A 214 0.57 -5.15 -6.12
C GLY A 214 -0.18 -6.36 -6.66
N ALA A 215 0.47 -7.10 -7.57
CA ALA A 215 -0.09 -8.22 -8.31
C ALA A 215 0.06 -9.55 -7.57
N GLY A 216 -1.02 -10.32 -7.48
CA GLY A 216 -1.04 -11.63 -6.81
C GLY A 216 -0.16 -12.69 -7.51
N ASP A 217 -0.05 -12.63 -8.82
CA ASP A 217 0.79 -13.54 -9.61
C ASP A 217 2.30 -13.35 -9.33
N MET A 218 2.72 -12.14 -8.93
CA MET A 218 4.08 -11.89 -8.45
C MET A 218 4.28 -12.44 -7.03
N VAL A 219 3.25 -12.47 -6.18
CA VAL A 219 3.30 -13.16 -4.88
C VAL A 219 3.56 -14.65 -5.08
N GLU A 220 2.83 -15.29 -6.00
CA GLU A 220 3.03 -16.70 -6.36
C GLU A 220 4.45 -16.94 -6.88
N PHE A 221 4.91 -16.09 -7.80
CA PHE A 221 6.22 -16.20 -8.41
C PHE A 221 7.35 -16.10 -7.37
N LEU A 222 7.37 -15.06 -6.54
CA LEU A 222 8.41 -14.87 -5.52
C LEU A 222 8.34 -15.93 -4.42
N SER A 223 7.13 -16.32 -3.98
CA SER A 223 6.96 -17.38 -2.99
C SER A 223 7.55 -18.71 -3.47
N SER A 224 7.51 -18.97 -4.77
CA SER A 224 7.99 -20.21 -5.38
C SER A 224 9.49 -20.45 -5.15
N TYR A 225 10.29 -19.41 -4.98
CA TYR A 225 11.70 -19.56 -4.67
C TYR A 225 11.97 -20.17 -3.28
N PHE A 226 10.99 -20.09 -2.38
CA PHE A 226 11.13 -20.53 -0.99
C PHE A 226 10.42 -21.86 -0.69
N PHE A 227 9.91 -22.54 -1.70
CA PHE A 227 9.33 -23.87 -1.63
C PHE A 227 9.99 -24.81 -2.64
N THR A 228 9.77 -26.10 -2.47
CA THR A 228 10.11 -27.14 -3.46
C THR A 228 9.28 -26.96 -4.74
N PRO A 229 9.63 -27.61 -5.87
CA PRO A 229 8.89 -27.45 -7.13
C PRO A 229 7.42 -27.84 -7.07
N GLU A 230 7.03 -28.71 -6.15
CA GLU A 230 5.63 -29.13 -6.00
C GLU A 230 4.74 -27.94 -5.66
N PRO A 231 3.72 -27.63 -6.48
CA PRO A 231 2.83 -26.51 -6.24
C PRO A 231 2.16 -26.57 -4.87
N ARG A 232 2.28 -25.48 -4.12
CA ARG A 232 1.67 -25.34 -2.78
C ARG A 232 0.67 -24.20 -2.78
N VAL A 233 -0.58 -24.50 -2.42
CA VAL A 233 -1.61 -23.48 -2.31
C VAL A 233 -1.26 -22.55 -1.14
N LEU A 234 -1.01 -21.28 -1.44
CA LEU A 234 -0.72 -20.24 -0.46
C LEU A 234 -2.02 -19.70 0.15
N LEU A 235 -3.00 -19.43 -0.71
CA LEU A 235 -4.30 -18.86 -0.36
C LEU A 235 -5.40 -19.43 -1.25
N ASN A 236 -6.61 -19.57 -0.72
CA ASN A 236 -7.83 -19.73 -1.49
C ASN A 236 -8.51 -18.36 -1.60
N MET A 237 -8.66 -17.86 -2.81
CA MET A 237 -9.26 -16.56 -3.10
C MET A 237 -10.71 -16.74 -3.52
N TYR A 238 -11.65 -16.44 -2.64
CA TYR A 238 -13.07 -16.41 -3.00
C TYR A 238 -13.40 -15.08 -3.68
N PHE A 239 -14.15 -15.11 -4.79
CA PHE A 239 -14.63 -13.96 -5.52
C PHE A 239 -16.15 -13.97 -5.64
N ARG A 240 -16.83 -13.04 -4.98
CA ARG A 240 -18.31 -12.92 -5.01
C ARG A 240 -18.87 -12.72 -6.42
N PRO A 241 -18.30 -11.87 -7.31
CA PRO A 241 -18.89 -11.61 -8.62
C PRO A 241 -19.04 -12.85 -9.50
N THR A 242 -18.23 -13.88 -9.26
CA THR A 242 -18.28 -15.15 -9.99
C THR A 242 -18.70 -16.32 -9.14
N ASP A 243 -18.88 -16.11 -7.83
CA ASP A 243 -19.12 -17.13 -6.83
C ASP A 243 -18.12 -18.31 -6.95
N THR A 244 -16.84 -17.97 -7.07
CA THR A 244 -15.78 -18.96 -7.28
C THR A 244 -14.66 -18.76 -6.28
N THR A 245 -14.06 -19.90 -5.89
CA THR A 245 -12.79 -19.91 -5.15
C THR A 245 -11.68 -20.36 -6.09
N VAL A 246 -10.62 -19.56 -6.17
CA VAL A 246 -9.45 -19.80 -7.01
C VAL A 246 -8.23 -19.97 -6.11
N PRO A 247 -7.48 -21.08 -6.20
CA PRO A 247 -6.25 -21.22 -5.44
C PRO A 247 -5.15 -20.31 -6.01
N SER A 248 -4.49 -19.57 -5.12
CA SER A 248 -3.21 -18.91 -5.37
C SER A 248 -2.11 -19.84 -4.87
N ALA A 249 -1.22 -20.28 -5.75
CA ALA A 249 -0.26 -21.33 -5.45
C ALA A 249 1.14 -20.99 -5.98
N THR A 250 2.16 -21.63 -5.40
CA THR A 250 3.51 -21.58 -5.95
C THR A 250 3.56 -22.25 -7.32
N LEU A 251 4.45 -21.75 -8.18
CA LEU A 251 4.68 -22.28 -9.53
C LEU A 251 5.59 -23.51 -9.47
N ALA A 252 5.37 -24.48 -10.37
CA ALA A 252 6.26 -25.63 -10.51
C ALA A 252 7.65 -25.22 -11.02
N ASP A 253 7.69 -24.21 -11.91
CA ASP A 253 8.91 -23.71 -12.51
C ASP A 253 9.13 -22.22 -12.23
N VAL A 254 10.36 -21.87 -11.86
CA VAL A 254 10.86 -20.49 -11.79
C VAL A 254 12.31 -20.46 -12.27
N PRO A 255 12.76 -19.37 -12.90
CA PRO A 255 14.14 -19.25 -13.36
C PRO A 255 15.14 -19.30 -12.19
N GLY A 256 16.22 -20.05 -12.34
CA GLY A 256 17.30 -20.08 -11.36
C GLY A 256 17.08 -21.05 -10.20
N ARG A 257 17.88 -20.86 -9.12
CA ARG A 257 17.90 -21.76 -7.97
C ARG A 257 16.83 -21.40 -6.95
N ARG A 258 16.09 -22.40 -6.46
CA ARG A 258 15.21 -22.27 -5.30
C ARG A 258 15.98 -22.35 -3.99
N MET A 259 15.40 -21.81 -2.93
CA MET A 259 15.97 -21.72 -1.59
C MET A 259 14.99 -22.29 -0.54
N PRO A 260 14.51 -23.55 -0.67
CA PRO A 260 13.46 -24.10 0.19
C PRO A 260 13.88 -24.26 1.64
N SER A 261 15.18 -24.43 1.89
CA SER A 261 15.77 -24.62 3.24
C SER A 261 16.47 -23.35 3.79
N THR A 262 16.68 -22.32 2.96
CA THR A 262 17.29 -21.05 3.38
C THR A 262 16.35 -20.30 4.32
N ASP A 263 16.81 -19.84 5.47
CA ASP A 263 15.99 -19.08 6.40
C ASP A 263 15.48 -17.79 5.78
N LEU A 264 14.16 -17.53 5.93
CA LEU A 264 13.50 -16.38 5.36
C LEU A 264 12.88 -15.51 6.45
N TYR A 265 13.24 -14.24 6.44
CA TYR A 265 12.69 -13.19 7.27
C TYR A 265 11.93 -12.20 6.38
N VAL A 266 10.78 -11.74 6.82
CA VAL A 266 9.99 -10.72 6.10
C VAL A 266 9.73 -9.56 7.04
N LEU A 267 10.12 -8.35 6.63
CA LEU A 267 9.90 -7.15 7.42
C LEU A 267 8.56 -6.52 7.08
N THR A 268 7.78 -6.18 8.10
CA THR A 268 6.46 -5.56 7.96
C THR A 268 6.34 -4.28 8.78
N SER A 269 5.42 -3.41 8.36
CA SER A 269 4.99 -2.21 9.08
C SER A 269 3.51 -1.95 8.86
N GLY A 270 2.94 -0.95 9.52
CA GLY A 270 1.56 -0.51 9.28
C GLY A 270 1.24 -0.07 7.85
N THR A 271 2.25 0.14 6.99
CA THR A 271 2.08 0.46 5.55
C THR A 271 2.18 -0.75 4.63
N THR A 272 2.61 -1.91 5.14
CA THR A 272 2.58 -3.18 4.41
C THR A 272 1.12 -3.58 4.17
N ALA A 273 0.66 -3.64 2.90
CA ALA A 273 -0.76 -3.84 2.59
C ALA A 273 -1.00 -4.80 1.41
N SER A 274 -2.20 -5.40 1.34
CA SER A 274 -2.72 -6.17 0.19
C SER A 274 -1.78 -7.30 -0.24
N ALA A 275 -1.31 -7.36 -1.49
CA ALA A 275 -0.38 -8.39 -1.97
C ALA A 275 0.90 -8.48 -1.13
N CYS A 276 1.36 -7.34 -0.55
CA CYS A 276 2.51 -7.32 0.34
C CYS A 276 2.21 -7.94 1.72
N GLU A 277 0.95 -8.16 2.07
CA GLU A 277 0.53 -8.95 3.23
C GLU A 277 0.34 -10.41 2.86
N ALA A 278 -0.16 -10.68 1.63
CA ALA A 278 -0.39 -12.03 1.13
C ALA A 278 0.90 -12.88 1.13
N PHE A 279 2.03 -12.26 0.76
CA PHE A 279 3.32 -12.92 0.73
C PHE A 279 3.75 -13.41 2.14
N PRO A 280 3.97 -12.54 3.15
CA PRO A 280 4.34 -13.00 4.49
C PRO A 280 3.27 -13.88 5.13
N TYR A 281 1.98 -13.58 4.94
CA TYR A 281 0.90 -14.38 5.52
C TYR A 281 0.94 -15.83 5.03
N GLY A 282 0.98 -16.01 3.71
CA GLY A 282 1.01 -17.35 3.11
C GLY A 282 2.21 -18.18 3.58
N LEU A 283 3.41 -17.56 3.65
CA LEU A 283 4.63 -18.26 4.07
C LEU A 283 4.67 -18.49 5.60
N GLN A 284 4.23 -17.51 6.40
CA GLN A 284 4.19 -17.63 7.87
C GLN A 284 3.29 -18.77 8.33
N GLN A 285 2.10 -18.92 7.74
CA GLN A 285 1.16 -19.98 8.11
C GLN A 285 1.71 -21.40 7.81
N TYR A 286 2.72 -21.49 6.93
CA TYR A 286 3.47 -22.73 6.69
C TYR A 286 4.71 -22.86 7.58
N GLY A 287 5.05 -21.86 8.39
CA GLY A 287 6.30 -21.81 9.15
C GLY A 287 7.53 -21.60 8.26
N ARG A 288 7.32 -21.11 7.01
CA ARG A 288 8.39 -20.94 6.03
C ARG A 288 9.11 -19.60 6.17
N ALA A 289 8.42 -18.59 6.63
CA ALA A 289 8.98 -17.28 6.88
C ALA A 289 8.73 -16.85 8.32
N ARG A 290 9.69 -16.10 8.88
CA ARG A 290 9.54 -15.38 10.13
C ARG A 290 9.26 -13.91 9.83
N VAL A 291 8.20 -13.38 10.40
CA VAL A 291 7.79 -11.99 10.20
C VAL A 291 8.31 -11.14 11.34
N VAL A 292 8.98 -10.03 11.01
CA VAL A 292 9.63 -9.13 11.97
C VAL A 292 9.19 -7.69 11.72
N GLY A 293 8.79 -6.97 12.78
CA GLY A 293 8.39 -5.57 12.68
C GLY A 293 7.07 -5.26 13.38
N GLU A 294 6.24 -4.48 12.73
CA GLU A 294 4.92 -4.10 13.20
C GLU A 294 3.83 -4.92 12.51
N PRO A 295 2.62 -5.03 13.11
CA PRO A 295 1.47 -5.56 12.40
C PRO A 295 1.25 -4.82 11.08
N SER A 296 0.90 -5.55 10.04
CA SER A 296 0.62 -4.96 8.73
C SER A 296 -0.73 -4.22 8.69
N ALA A 297 -1.05 -3.63 7.55
CA ALA A 297 -2.22 -2.76 7.39
C ALA A 297 -3.57 -3.44 7.64
N GLY A 298 -3.69 -4.76 7.44
CA GLY A 298 -4.98 -5.45 7.50
C GLY A 298 -5.88 -5.18 6.30
N ALA A 299 -5.28 -5.02 5.13
CA ALA A 299 -5.98 -4.83 3.86
C ALA A 299 -5.97 -6.15 3.09
N GLY A 300 -6.79 -7.10 3.53
CA GLY A 300 -6.78 -8.48 3.02
C GLY A 300 -7.70 -8.72 1.83
N TYR A 301 -8.74 -7.92 1.66
CA TYR A 301 -9.68 -8.14 0.57
C TYR A 301 -9.09 -7.82 -0.80
N ALA A 302 -9.52 -8.54 -1.83
CA ALA A 302 -9.28 -8.18 -3.21
C ALA A 302 -10.35 -7.20 -3.67
N ASN A 303 -9.95 -6.11 -4.31
CA ASN A 303 -10.86 -5.08 -4.78
C ASN A 303 -11.00 -5.06 -6.30
N SER A 304 -12.12 -4.51 -6.77
CA SER A 304 -12.36 -4.10 -8.15
C SER A 304 -12.50 -2.58 -8.21
N LEU A 305 -12.08 -1.99 -9.33
CA LEU A 305 -12.29 -0.58 -9.62
C LEU A 305 -13.46 -0.46 -10.60
N GLU A 306 -14.53 0.17 -10.15
CA GLU A 306 -15.75 0.34 -10.93
C GLU A 306 -15.89 1.79 -11.37
N LEU A 307 -16.02 2.01 -12.67
CA LEU A 307 -16.23 3.34 -13.24
C LEU A 307 -17.66 3.82 -12.90
N ILE A 308 -17.75 4.98 -12.26
CA ILE A 308 -19.01 5.63 -11.95
C ILE A 308 -19.38 6.64 -13.05
N GLY A 309 -18.39 7.27 -13.68
CA GLY A 309 -18.53 8.38 -14.60
C GLY A 309 -18.33 9.73 -13.93
N GLY A 310 -18.34 10.80 -14.73
CA GLY A 310 -18.08 12.16 -14.22
C GLY A 310 -16.69 12.34 -13.58
N GLY A 311 -15.74 11.47 -13.90
CA GLY A 311 -14.41 11.43 -13.27
C GLY A 311 -14.34 10.58 -12.01
N PHE A 312 -15.44 9.99 -11.53
CA PHE A 312 -15.46 9.18 -10.31
C PHE A 312 -15.26 7.68 -10.59
N THR A 313 -14.54 7.03 -9.70
CA THR A 313 -14.30 5.58 -9.67
C THR A 313 -14.47 5.08 -8.25
N LEU A 314 -15.21 3.99 -8.04
CA LEU A 314 -15.34 3.28 -6.77
C LEU A 314 -14.33 2.12 -6.74
N SER A 315 -13.59 2.01 -5.67
CA SER A 315 -12.94 0.76 -5.28
C SER A 315 -13.86 0.01 -4.32
N VAL A 316 -14.22 -1.22 -4.67
CA VAL A 316 -15.10 -2.09 -3.89
C VAL A 316 -14.45 -3.45 -3.68
N SER A 317 -14.50 -3.97 -2.46
CA SER A 317 -13.95 -5.28 -2.11
C SER A 317 -14.85 -6.40 -2.65
N VAL A 318 -14.31 -7.21 -3.55
CA VAL A 318 -15.03 -8.26 -4.27
C VAL A 318 -14.57 -9.68 -3.95
N GLY A 319 -13.43 -9.81 -3.25
CA GLY A 319 -12.87 -11.12 -2.91
C GLY A 319 -12.20 -11.13 -1.55
N ARG A 320 -12.07 -12.33 -0.99
CA ARG A 320 -11.41 -12.56 0.30
C ARG A 320 -10.44 -13.73 0.24
N PRO A 321 -9.25 -13.60 0.86
CA PRO A 321 -8.31 -14.69 1.01
C PRO A 321 -8.68 -15.57 2.20
N ALA A 322 -8.37 -16.86 2.09
CA ALA A 322 -8.35 -17.80 3.20
C ALA A 322 -7.16 -18.75 3.06
N HIS A 323 -6.34 -18.87 4.10
CA HIS A 323 -5.23 -19.83 4.07
C HIS A 323 -5.77 -21.26 4.17
N PRO A 324 -5.30 -22.22 3.35
CA PRO A 324 -5.90 -23.56 3.27
C PRO A 324 -5.82 -24.35 4.57
N ARG A 325 -4.82 -24.08 5.44
CA ARG A 325 -4.66 -24.78 6.73
C ARG A 325 -5.50 -24.18 7.85
N THR A 326 -5.77 -22.88 7.81
CA THR A 326 -6.44 -22.17 8.91
C THR A 326 -7.85 -21.71 8.58
N GLY A 327 -8.20 -21.65 7.29
CA GLY A 327 -9.46 -21.08 6.81
C GLY A 327 -9.60 -19.57 7.06
N LYS A 328 -8.54 -18.90 7.53
CA LYS A 328 -8.54 -17.47 7.92
C LYS A 328 -7.76 -16.63 6.94
N GLY A 329 -8.08 -15.34 6.89
CA GLY A 329 -7.32 -14.27 6.26
C GLY A 329 -6.83 -13.25 7.30
N TRP A 330 -6.37 -12.10 6.83
CA TRP A 330 -5.80 -11.03 7.68
C TRP A 330 -6.58 -9.71 7.59
N GLU A 331 -7.76 -9.72 6.96
CA GLU A 331 -8.59 -8.52 6.84
C GLU A 331 -8.88 -7.89 8.20
N GLY A 332 -8.69 -6.58 8.31
CA GLY A 332 -8.93 -5.78 9.51
C GLY A 332 -7.91 -5.95 10.64
N VAL A 333 -7.15 -7.06 10.66
CA VAL A 333 -6.20 -7.38 11.76
C VAL A 333 -4.74 -7.29 11.36
N GLY A 334 -4.43 -7.43 10.06
CA GLY A 334 -3.06 -7.47 9.53
C GLY A 334 -2.32 -8.78 9.83
N VAL A 335 -1.19 -8.95 9.15
CA VAL A 335 -0.21 -10.00 9.46
C VAL A 335 0.46 -9.64 10.76
N GLN A 336 0.39 -10.52 11.75
CA GLN A 336 1.02 -10.30 13.04
C GLN A 336 2.48 -10.76 13.00
N PRO A 337 3.44 -9.91 13.42
CA PRO A 337 4.84 -10.32 13.41
C PRO A 337 5.14 -11.37 14.49
N ASP A 338 6.04 -12.30 14.17
CA ASP A 338 6.60 -13.26 15.13
C ASP A 338 7.55 -12.57 16.10
N THR A 339 8.27 -11.53 15.63
CA THR A 339 9.09 -10.65 16.45
C THR A 339 8.57 -9.23 16.31
N ARG A 340 7.93 -8.71 17.35
CA ARG A 340 7.35 -7.36 17.37
C ARG A 340 8.41 -6.34 17.79
N VAL A 341 8.75 -5.47 16.85
CA VAL A 341 9.61 -4.29 17.04
C VAL A 341 9.08 -3.15 16.18
N SER A 342 9.52 -1.92 16.44
CA SER A 342 9.19 -0.79 15.57
C SER A 342 9.79 -0.94 14.18
N ALA A 343 9.14 -0.36 13.17
CA ALA A 343 9.52 -0.54 11.77
C ALA A 343 10.98 -0.13 11.49
N ASP A 344 11.49 0.92 12.12
CA ASP A 344 12.88 1.37 11.99
C ASP A 344 13.89 0.34 12.52
N LYS A 345 13.53 -0.44 13.54
CA LYS A 345 14.37 -1.46 14.16
C LYS A 345 14.26 -2.84 13.48
N ALA A 346 13.26 -3.07 12.64
CA ALA A 346 12.94 -4.38 12.10
C ALA A 346 14.10 -5.03 11.31
N LEU A 347 14.84 -4.24 10.51
CA LEU A 347 15.99 -4.78 9.76
C LEU A 347 17.10 -5.26 10.69
N ALA A 348 17.48 -4.46 11.68
CA ALA A 348 18.53 -4.84 12.62
C ALA A 348 18.12 -6.08 13.45
N ALA A 349 16.85 -6.15 13.86
CA ALA A 349 16.31 -7.28 14.60
C ALA A 349 16.32 -8.57 13.77
N ALA A 350 15.79 -8.54 12.55
CA ALA A 350 15.78 -9.71 11.66
C ALA A 350 17.20 -10.17 11.30
N HIS A 351 18.10 -9.23 11.05
CA HIS A 351 19.50 -9.54 10.74
C HIS A 351 20.20 -10.19 11.94
N ALA A 352 20.03 -9.65 13.15
CA ALA A 352 20.57 -10.26 14.37
C ALA A 352 20.01 -11.67 14.61
N GLU A 353 18.70 -11.87 14.45
CA GLU A 353 18.07 -13.20 14.57
C GLU A 353 18.65 -14.20 13.54
N ALA A 354 18.82 -13.77 12.29
CA ALA A 354 19.41 -14.59 11.23
C ALA A 354 20.84 -15.00 11.61
N LEU A 355 21.67 -14.05 12.04
CA LEU A 355 23.06 -14.31 12.45
C LEU A 355 23.13 -15.26 13.65
N ARG A 356 22.28 -15.09 14.67
CA ARG A 356 22.18 -16.01 15.82
C ARG A 356 21.83 -17.43 15.39
N LYS A 357 20.87 -17.57 14.52
CA LYS A 357 20.47 -18.87 13.99
C LYS A 357 21.60 -19.53 13.19
N LEU A 358 22.25 -18.78 12.32
CA LEU A 358 23.41 -19.25 11.57
C LEU A 358 24.57 -19.64 12.48
N ALA A 359 24.83 -18.88 13.55
CA ALA A 359 25.84 -19.20 14.55
C ALA A 359 25.55 -20.53 15.26
N THR A 360 24.28 -20.85 15.53
CA THR A 360 23.90 -22.12 16.17
C THR A 360 24.19 -23.33 15.29
N SER A 361 24.09 -23.19 13.97
CA SER A 361 24.35 -24.26 12.98
C SER A 361 25.79 -24.28 12.48
N ALA A 362 26.63 -23.29 12.82
CA ALA A 362 28.00 -23.22 12.38
C ALA A 362 28.86 -24.29 13.06
N THR A 363 29.55 -25.12 12.29
CA THR A 363 30.49 -26.14 12.76
C THR A 363 31.87 -25.56 13.03
N ASP A 364 32.26 -24.50 12.30
CA ASP A 364 33.52 -23.77 12.50
C ASP A 364 33.38 -22.76 13.65
N GLU A 365 34.28 -22.85 14.64
CA GLU A 365 34.25 -22.02 15.84
C GLU A 365 34.60 -20.54 15.55
N THR A 366 35.44 -20.27 14.56
CA THR A 366 35.78 -18.91 14.15
C THR A 366 34.56 -18.24 13.50
N ARG A 367 33.90 -18.98 12.61
CA ARG A 367 32.67 -18.53 11.98
C ARG A 367 31.55 -18.29 13.01
N ARG A 368 31.40 -19.18 13.97
CA ARG A 368 30.42 -19.03 15.07
C ARG A 368 30.65 -17.77 15.87
N ARG A 369 31.91 -17.48 16.25
CA ARG A 369 32.28 -16.26 16.97
C ARG A 369 32.04 -15.01 16.16
N GLU A 370 32.41 -15.01 14.88
CA GLU A 370 32.16 -13.90 13.95
C GLU A 370 30.67 -13.57 13.91
N LEU A 371 29.81 -14.55 13.63
CA LEU A 371 28.34 -14.37 13.54
C LEU A 371 27.73 -13.85 14.84
N ASN A 372 28.21 -14.39 16.00
CA ASN A 372 27.76 -13.92 17.30
C ASN A 372 28.18 -12.47 17.58
N ASN A 373 29.40 -12.07 17.20
CA ASN A 373 29.84 -10.67 17.35
C ASN A 373 29.04 -9.71 16.51
N LEU A 374 28.78 -10.05 15.25
CA LEU A 374 27.91 -9.26 14.36
C LEU A 374 26.49 -9.12 14.94
N ALA A 375 25.90 -10.23 15.42
CA ALA A 375 24.59 -10.20 16.05
C ALA A 375 24.58 -9.29 17.30
N SER A 376 25.58 -9.43 18.18
CA SER A 376 25.68 -8.57 19.37
C SER A 376 25.79 -7.09 19.04
N THR A 377 26.51 -6.74 17.98
CA THR A 377 26.62 -5.35 17.51
C THR A 377 25.25 -4.80 17.07
N LEU A 378 24.47 -5.58 16.32
CA LEU A 378 23.12 -5.18 15.91
C LEU A 378 22.16 -5.11 17.11
N GLU A 379 22.20 -6.09 18.02
CA GLU A 379 21.39 -6.12 19.23
C GLU A 379 21.64 -4.89 20.11
N ALA A 380 22.88 -4.42 20.20
CA ALA A 380 23.22 -3.19 20.92
C ALA A 380 22.51 -1.95 20.33
N THR A 381 22.25 -1.92 19.01
CA THR A 381 21.49 -0.83 18.38
C THR A 381 19.99 -0.92 18.66
N LEU A 382 19.50 -2.11 19.05
CA LEU A 382 18.08 -2.35 19.35
C LEU A 382 17.75 -1.99 20.81
N ALA A 383 18.74 -2.06 21.70
CA ALA A 383 18.56 -1.63 23.08
C ALA A 383 17.96 -0.22 23.08
N PRO A 384 17.01 0.09 23.99
CA PRO A 384 16.62 1.47 24.20
C PRO A 384 17.93 2.22 24.44
N ALA A 385 18.18 3.27 23.68
CA ALA A 385 19.26 4.17 24.01
C ALA A 385 19.13 4.41 25.52
N ASN A 386 20.19 4.11 26.28
CA ASN A 386 20.28 4.54 27.67
C ASN A 386 20.33 6.05 27.61
N ASP A 387 19.19 6.64 27.31
CA ASP A 387 18.93 8.06 27.40
C ASP A 387 18.86 8.33 28.91
N SER A 388 20.03 8.56 29.48
CA SER A 388 20.16 9.29 30.75
C SER A 388 19.58 10.72 30.61
N ARG A 389 18.81 10.97 29.57
CA ARG A 389 17.94 12.11 29.26
C ARG A 389 16.55 11.64 28.87
N GLY A 390 16.00 10.67 29.61
CA GLY A 390 14.57 10.33 29.58
C GLY A 390 13.72 11.44 30.21
N ALA A 391 13.79 12.62 29.67
CA ALA A 391 12.66 13.53 29.78
C ALA A 391 11.57 12.92 28.89
N GLN A 392 10.54 12.30 29.50
CA GLN A 392 9.24 12.18 28.89
C GLN A 392 8.95 13.57 28.31
N VAL A 393 8.95 13.67 26.97
CA VAL A 393 8.55 14.90 26.31
C VAL A 393 7.07 15.07 26.67
N ALA A 394 6.81 15.94 27.62
CA ALA A 394 5.45 16.24 28.06
C ALA A 394 4.59 16.54 26.82
N PRO A 395 3.32 16.11 26.78
CA PRO A 395 2.45 16.46 25.68
C PRO A 395 2.44 17.98 25.53
N ASP A 396 2.68 18.45 24.31
CA ASP A 396 2.64 19.87 24.00
C ASP A 396 1.27 20.43 24.42
N SER A 397 1.25 21.54 25.18
CA SER A 397 0.02 22.28 25.32
C SER A 397 -0.44 22.78 23.95
N THR A 398 -1.74 22.84 23.71
CA THR A 398 -2.29 23.36 22.42
C THR A 398 -1.70 24.75 22.09
N ALA A 399 -1.34 25.53 23.07
CA ALA A 399 -0.67 26.81 22.90
C ALA A 399 0.76 26.68 22.33
N SER A 400 1.52 25.63 22.69
CA SER A 400 2.86 25.42 22.16
C SER A 400 2.82 24.92 20.72
N LEU A 401 1.77 24.17 20.33
CA LEU A 401 1.58 23.66 18.97
C LEU A 401 1.24 24.77 17.97
N GLN A 402 0.61 25.86 18.40
CA GLN A 402 0.29 27.00 17.54
C GLN A 402 1.55 27.68 16.96
N GLY A 403 2.69 27.54 17.61
CA GLY A 403 3.98 28.03 17.09
C GLY A 403 4.40 27.39 15.77
N TYR A 404 3.91 26.19 15.44
CA TYR A 404 4.22 25.46 14.21
C TYR A 404 3.18 25.66 13.10
N VAL A 405 1.98 26.16 13.41
CA VAL A 405 0.87 26.34 12.47
C VAL A 405 1.25 27.38 11.42
N GLY A 406 1.06 27.03 10.14
CA GLY A 406 1.34 27.95 9.05
C GLY A 406 1.39 27.26 7.70
N LYS A 407 1.56 28.07 6.67
CA LYS A 407 1.85 27.62 5.30
C LYS A 407 3.36 27.59 5.11
N TYR A 408 3.86 26.54 4.47
CA TYR A 408 5.27 26.31 4.22
C TYR A 408 5.48 26.06 2.72
N GLY A 409 6.13 27.00 2.04
CA GLY A 409 6.21 27.00 0.60
C GLY A 409 4.83 27.04 -0.07
N GLU A 410 4.76 26.77 -1.35
CA GLU A 410 3.54 27.00 -2.14
C GLU A 410 2.35 26.09 -1.77
N ASN A 411 2.63 24.88 -1.24
CA ASN A 411 1.59 23.83 -1.20
C ASN A 411 1.56 22.96 0.06
N LYS A 412 2.21 23.37 1.15
CA LYS A 412 2.22 22.60 2.39
C LYS A 412 1.69 23.44 3.55
N THR A 413 0.85 22.84 4.40
CA THR A 413 0.23 23.53 5.53
C THR A 413 0.32 22.65 6.78
N ILE A 414 0.65 23.25 7.90
CA ILE A 414 0.59 22.64 9.23
C ILE A 414 -0.58 23.25 10.00
N THR A 415 -1.42 22.40 10.55
CA THR A 415 -2.58 22.77 11.38
C THR A 415 -2.57 21.99 12.68
N VAL A 416 -3.36 22.42 13.67
CA VAL A 416 -3.65 21.63 14.87
C VAL A 416 -5.01 20.96 14.68
N ARG A 417 -5.07 19.64 14.86
CA ARG A 417 -6.30 18.82 14.84
C ARG A 417 -6.21 17.80 15.98
N ASP A 418 -7.29 17.60 16.70
CA ASP A 418 -7.41 16.61 17.79
C ASP A 418 -6.25 16.67 18.82
N GLY A 419 -5.76 17.88 19.11
CA GLY A 419 -4.67 18.10 20.06
C GLY A 419 -3.26 17.78 19.54
N GLY A 420 -3.09 17.52 18.25
CA GLY A 420 -1.81 17.24 17.59
C GLY A 420 -1.57 18.07 16.33
N LEU A 421 -0.32 18.08 15.84
CA LEU A 421 0.00 18.67 14.53
C LEU A 421 -0.47 17.77 13.39
N PHE A 422 -0.97 18.41 12.36
CA PHE A 422 -1.45 17.76 11.15
C PHE A 422 -0.80 18.41 9.91
N TYR A 423 -0.10 17.62 9.13
CA TYR A 423 0.49 18.03 7.87
C TYR A 423 -0.50 17.84 6.72
N GLN A 424 -0.58 18.80 5.83
CA GLN A 424 -1.41 18.72 4.63
C GLN A 424 -0.69 19.33 3.43
N ARG A 425 -0.72 18.61 2.31
CA ARG A 425 -0.28 19.12 1.01
C ARG A 425 -1.50 19.56 0.21
N LEU A 426 -1.43 20.71 -0.46
CA LEU A 426 -2.49 21.22 -1.32
C LEU A 426 -2.83 20.17 -2.41
N GLY A 427 -4.09 19.75 -2.49
CA GLY A 427 -4.55 18.68 -3.39
C GLY A 427 -4.11 17.26 -3.01
N GLY A 428 -3.50 17.06 -1.83
CA GLY A 428 -3.04 15.76 -1.32
C GLY A 428 -3.68 15.37 0.01
N ARG A 429 -3.47 14.10 0.39
CA ARG A 429 -3.89 13.61 1.71
C ARG A 429 -3.09 14.29 2.81
N GLY A 430 -3.76 14.73 3.84
CA GLY A 430 -3.11 15.15 5.08
C GLY A 430 -2.79 13.95 5.98
N ALA A 431 -1.83 14.12 6.88
CA ALA A 431 -1.40 13.09 7.82
C ALA A 431 -1.17 13.68 9.22
N PRO A 432 -1.52 12.94 10.28
CA PRO A 432 -1.14 13.31 11.63
C PRO A 432 0.39 13.23 11.76
N MET A 433 0.94 14.16 12.55
CA MET A 433 2.36 14.22 12.85
C MET A 433 2.61 13.67 14.25
N GLN A 434 3.55 12.73 14.37
CA GLN A 434 3.96 12.20 15.66
C GLN A 434 5.27 12.85 16.11
N ARG A 435 5.28 13.43 17.29
CA ARG A 435 6.49 14.05 17.86
C ARG A 435 7.54 13.00 18.19
N VAL A 436 8.78 13.24 17.77
CA VAL A 436 9.94 12.36 18.03
C VAL A 436 11.06 13.07 18.80
N ALA A 437 11.12 14.40 18.74
CA ALA A 437 12.01 15.24 19.54
C ALA A 437 11.47 16.67 19.60
N GLN A 438 12.16 17.57 20.29
CA GLN A 438 11.85 19.00 20.20
C GLN A 438 12.00 19.46 18.74
N ASP A 439 10.98 20.16 18.23
CA ASP A 439 10.91 20.65 16.84
C ASP A 439 11.02 19.56 15.76
N ALA A 440 10.90 18.26 16.11
CA ALA A 440 11.00 17.14 15.18
C ALA A 440 9.82 16.17 15.29
N TYR A 441 9.24 15.83 14.12
CA TYR A 441 8.04 15.00 13.97
C TYR A 441 8.24 13.97 12.87
N THR A 442 7.45 12.90 12.87
CA THR A 442 7.34 11.94 11.75
C THR A 442 5.93 11.95 11.18
N LEU A 443 5.82 11.66 9.88
CA LEU A 443 4.54 11.46 9.17
C LEU A 443 4.25 9.97 9.05
N ASN A 444 2.99 9.56 9.18
CA ASN A 444 2.49 8.21 8.91
C ASN A 444 3.38 7.08 9.46
N GLY A 445 3.90 7.24 10.68
CA GLY A 445 4.77 6.21 11.26
C GLY A 445 6.16 6.10 10.62
N GLY A 446 6.59 7.10 9.82
CA GLY A 446 7.95 7.15 9.31
C GLY A 446 8.10 7.44 7.82
N ASP A 447 7.05 7.80 7.08
CA ASP A 447 7.16 8.16 5.65
C ASP A 447 8.08 9.36 5.39
N ALA A 448 8.16 10.27 6.37
CA ALA A 448 9.06 11.40 6.37
C ALA A 448 9.38 11.85 7.80
N ARG A 449 10.57 12.43 7.97
CA ARG A 449 10.93 13.18 9.16
C ARG A 449 10.81 14.67 8.85
N ILE A 450 10.05 15.39 9.68
CA ILE A 450 9.88 16.84 9.61
C ILE A 450 10.66 17.47 10.77
N THR A 451 11.49 18.47 10.48
CA THR A 451 12.22 19.24 11.48
C THR A 451 11.92 20.73 11.26
N PHE A 452 11.46 21.41 12.30
CA PHE A 452 11.24 22.83 12.25
C PHE A 452 12.48 23.60 12.70
N VAL A 453 12.81 24.68 11.99
CA VAL A 453 13.95 25.55 12.27
C VAL A 453 13.42 26.84 12.88
N ARG A 454 14.04 27.27 13.99
CA ARG A 454 13.71 28.52 14.65
C ARG A 454 14.77 29.60 14.37
N ASP A 455 14.34 30.84 14.36
CA ASP A 455 15.23 31.99 14.36
C ASP A 455 15.81 32.31 15.75
N ALA A 456 16.62 33.35 15.83
CA ALA A 456 17.23 33.79 17.09
C ALA A 456 16.21 34.27 18.16
N ALA A 457 14.99 34.63 17.74
CA ALA A 457 13.88 35.01 18.62
C ALA A 457 13.04 33.80 19.05
N GLY A 458 13.36 32.60 18.59
CA GLY A 458 12.64 31.35 18.91
C GLY A 458 11.40 31.09 18.05
N ALA A 459 11.14 31.91 17.02
CA ALA A 459 10.02 31.71 16.11
C ALA A 459 10.35 30.68 15.04
N VAL A 460 9.40 29.78 14.72
CA VAL A 460 9.57 28.82 13.60
C VAL A 460 9.53 29.55 12.27
N VAL A 461 10.59 29.44 11.50
CA VAL A 461 10.79 30.14 10.20
C VAL A 461 10.91 29.22 9.01
N GLU A 462 11.30 27.96 9.21
CA GLU A 462 11.45 26.97 8.14
C GLU A 462 10.98 25.59 8.60
N MET A 463 10.65 24.75 7.63
CA MET A 463 10.36 23.33 7.77
C MET A 463 11.25 22.53 6.82
N LEU A 464 12.00 21.60 7.35
CA LEU A 464 12.80 20.63 6.62
C LEU A 464 12.03 19.32 6.60
N ILE A 465 11.93 18.68 5.44
CA ILE A 465 11.31 17.36 5.30
C ILE A 465 12.34 16.42 4.68
N ASP A 466 12.72 15.40 5.42
CA ASP A 466 13.54 14.27 4.94
C ASP A 466 12.58 13.12 4.61
N TRP A 467 12.34 12.87 3.32
CA TRP A 467 11.50 11.80 2.84
C TRP A 467 12.26 10.47 2.81
N ASN A 468 11.59 9.37 3.07
CA ASN A 468 12.22 8.05 3.07
C ASN A 468 12.75 7.58 1.71
N ASP A 469 12.37 8.26 0.61
CA ASP A 469 12.90 8.05 -0.73
C ASP A 469 14.24 8.79 -0.99
N GLY A 470 14.76 9.49 0.04
CA GLY A 470 15.97 10.29 -0.03
C GLY A 470 15.77 11.73 -0.52
N HIS A 471 14.55 12.09 -0.92
CA HIS A 471 14.21 13.46 -1.27
C HIS A 471 14.20 14.36 -0.02
N LYS A 472 14.66 15.61 -0.17
CA LYS A 472 14.67 16.60 0.92
C LYS A 472 14.02 17.88 0.46
N ASP A 473 13.06 18.36 1.25
CA ASP A 473 12.45 19.66 1.06
C ASP A 473 12.97 20.63 2.13
N ARG A 474 13.25 21.87 1.74
CA ARG A 474 13.50 22.99 2.65
C ARG A 474 12.55 24.13 2.33
N LEU A 475 11.64 24.44 3.23
CA LEU A 475 10.48 25.28 2.98
C LEU A 475 10.42 26.41 3.99
N LYS A 476 10.43 27.65 3.53
CA LYS A 476 10.21 28.82 4.38
C LYS A 476 8.74 28.88 4.81
N ARG A 477 8.51 29.28 6.04
CA ARG A 477 7.19 29.61 6.55
C ARG A 477 6.70 30.92 5.92
N GLU A 478 5.52 30.88 5.32
CA GLU A 478 4.86 32.08 4.83
C GLU A 478 4.14 32.80 5.99
N PRO A 479 4.14 34.13 6.03
CA PRO A 479 3.33 34.86 7.00
C PRO A 479 1.85 34.55 6.76
N LEU A 480 1.11 34.19 7.82
CA LEU A 480 -0.34 34.10 7.73
C LEU A 480 -0.89 35.50 7.39
N PRO A 481 -1.86 35.61 6.47
CA PRO A 481 -2.55 36.86 6.26
C PRO A 481 -3.17 37.29 7.60
N ALA A 482 -3.01 38.53 7.97
CA ALA A 482 -3.66 39.10 9.14
C ALA A 482 -5.16 38.82 9.04
N GLN A 483 -5.71 38.15 10.06
CA GLN A 483 -7.15 37.99 10.14
C GLN A 483 -7.78 39.38 10.30
N PRO A 484 -8.84 39.72 9.53
CA PRO A 484 -9.51 40.98 9.62
C PRO A 484 -10.19 41.20 10.96
#